data_3883b72b3b8de48dadccf7cce184a749
#
_entry.id   3883b72b3b8de48dadccf7cce184a749
#
_cell.length_a   1.000
_cell.length_b   1.000
_cell.length_c   1.000
_cell.angle_alpha   90.00
_cell.angle_beta   90.00
_cell.angle_gamma   90.00
#
_symmetry.space_group_name_H-M   'P 1'
#
loop_
_entity.id
_entity.type
_entity.pdbx_description
1 polymer ?
#
loop_
_entity_poly.entity_id
_entity_poly.type
_entity_poly.pdbx_seq_one_letter_code
_entity_poly.pdbx_strand_id
1 'polypeptide(L)'
;MTGPGTHDGEDLPRLVEVLGALSVAIDLGLGQPAEHMLRSATIACRLSDRLGLPPEQRDTVYYSTLVMWIGCHADSQEYARWFGDDIAVRHDAYLVDWAGIPYLRFLLGNVAKGEPLAQRLKVMGTLFRDAHGQLATLVHSHCASAASLAQHIGLSPEVATTLAYTFERYDGRGLPVGASGDQIPIEMRVAQFADIAEVHHRTFGLDAMTAMARSRRGGQFDPAVVDAALTSPEELLAAAPDGDEWKEALNWAPDREVRLTGEHLDRLVCAIGDFVDLKCPFTLGHSRAVATLAAAAGERLGMGPAEVHTLRRAGHLHDLGRLGVSNQLWANQGSLSPSEWERVRMHPYLTERVLDRIPGLGGVRTVARAHHEHLDGTGFPLGVGGTMLGRSERTLAAAVAYQSALEPRPYRDAMSPQQARERLRGRSRAGRLDPDCVDAVLAVAGHRPSRLRRDDLLTPREHEILGLVSRGFSNREIASRLVLSEKTVRNHVERTYTKIGATNRVGASLYALQHGLVTHLNDPD
;
A
#
# COMPACT_ATOMS: atom_id res chain seq x y z
N MET A 1 16.72 -34.92 -20.91
CA MET A 1 17.34 -33.63 -20.55
C MET A 1 16.52 -32.54 -21.24
N THR A 2 15.45 -32.10 -20.61
CA THR A 2 14.62 -30.98 -21.06
C THR A 2 15.08 -29.78 -20.21
N GLY A 3 15.61 -28.76 -20.89
CA GLY A 3 16.06 -27.53 -20.26
C GLY A 3 14.90 -26.76 -19.62
N PRO A 4 15.13 -25.88 -18.63
CA PRO A 4 14.09 -25.07 -18.05
C PRO A 4 13.59 -24.08 -19.10
N GLY A 5 12.34 -24.28 -19.53
CA GLY A 5 11.63 -23.35 -20.40
C GLY A 5 11.45 -22.01 -19.69
N THR A 6 11.73 -20.95 -20.40
CA THR A 6 11.46 -19.57 -20.04
C THR A 6 9.95 -19.35 -19.91
N HIS A 7 9.45 -19.32 -18.68
CA HIS A 7 8.04 -18.99 -18.34
C HIS A 7 7.78 -17.46 -18.27
N ASP A 8 8.55 -16.65 -18.98
CA ASP A 8 8.48 -15.17 -18.83
C ASP A 8 7.33 -14.49 -19.58
N GLY A 9 6.47 -15.23 -20.31
CA GLY A 9 5.44 -14.62 -21.15
C GLY A 9 3.98 -14.75 -20.67
N GLU A 10 3.67 -15.74 -19.84
CA GLU A 10 2.28 -16.05 -19.46
C GLU A 10 1.80 -15.38 -18.16
N ASP A 11 2.71 -14.90 -17.30
CA ASP A 11 2.39 -14.40 -15.96
C ASP A 11 2.36 -12.86 -15.82
N LEU A 12 2.63 -12.09 -16.88
CA LEU A 12 2.56 -10.63 -16.81
C LEU A 12 1.10 -10.16 -16.80
N PRO A 13 0.72 -9.24 -15.88
CA PRO A 13 -0.64 -8.77 -15.78
C PRO A 13 -1.02 -7.89 -16.98
N ARG A 14 -2.32 -7.77 -17.20
CA ARG A 14 -2.88 -6.77 -18.11
C ARG A 14 -3.00 -5.43 -17.39
N LEU A 15 -3.00 -4.32 -18.14
CA LEU A 15 -3.17 -2.97 -17.58
C LEU A 15 -4.46 -2.90 -16.75
N VAL A 16 -5.56 -3.44 -17.28
CA VAL A 16 -6.87 -3.44 -16.62
C VAL A 16 -6.87 -4.19 -15.28
N GLU A 17 -6.08 -5.26 -15.14
CA GLU A 17 -5.98 -6.00 -13.88
C GLU A 17 -5.27 -5.18 -12.79
N VAL A 18 -4.23 -4.43 -13.19
CA VAL A 18 -3.53 -3.54 -12.26
C VAL A 18 -4.40 -2.34 -11.88
N LEU A 19 -5.10 -1.74 -12.84
CA LEU A 19 -6.00 -0.60 -12.58
C LEU A 19 -7.25 -1.03 -11.80
N GLY A 20 -7.79 -2.21 -12.07
CA GLY A 20 -8.87 -2.80 -11.29
C GLY A 20 -8.45 -3.04 -9.83
N ALA A 21 -7.25 -3.56 -9.60
CA ALA A 21 -6.73 -3.70 -8.24
C ALA A 21 -6.50 -2.33 -7.57
N LEU A 22 -5.99 -1.34 -8.31
CA LEU A 22 -5.85 0.03 -7.82
C LEU A 22 -7.21 0.64 -7.46
N SER A 23 -8.26 0.39 -8.26
CA SER A 23 -9.62 0.87 -7.95
C SER A 23 -10.16 0.27 -6.65
N VAL A 24 -9.85 -0.99 -6.33
CA VAL A 24 -10.17 -1.57 -5.01
C VAL A 24 -9.45 -0.84 -3.88
N ALA A 25 -8.20 -0.42 -4.08
CA ALA A 25 -7.51 0.41 -3.10
C ALA A 25 -8.13 1.81 -2.95
N ILE A 26 -8.64 2.38 -4.05
CA ILE A 26 -9.41 3.64 -4.04
C ILE A 26 -10.70 3.46 -3.24
N ASP A 27 -11.46 2.39 -3.47
CA ASP A 27 -12.69 2.06 -2.74
C ASP A 27 -12.46 2.07 -1.21
N LEU A 28 -11.34 1.48 -0.76
CA LEU A 28 -10.97 1.51 0.66
C LEU A 28 -10.81 2.93 1.19
N GLY A 29 -10.20 3.82 0.41
CA GLY A 29 -10.00 5.23 0.76
C GLY A 29 -11.28 6.08 0.70
N LEU A 30 -12.28 5.62 -0.03
CA LEU A 30 -13.61 6.22 -0.10
C LEU A 30 -14.58 5.66 0.96
N GLY A 31 -14.15 4.64 1.71
CA GLY A 31 -15.03 3.91 2.62
C GLY A 31 -16.10 3.09 1.91
N GLN A 32 -15.94 2.82 0.62
CA GLN A 32 -16.86 2.00 -0.16
C GLN A 32 -16.47 0.51 -0.08
N PRO A 33 -17.40 -0.41 -0.23
CA PRO A 33 -17.07 -1.83 -0.35
C PRO A 33 -16.17 -2.08 -1.56
N ALA A 34 -15.31 -3.07 -1.45
CA ALA A 34 -14.46 -3.50 -2.57
C ALA A 34 -15.28 -3.71 -3.87
N GLU A 35 -14.67 -3.36 -4.99
CA GLU A 35 -15.27 -3.49 -6.34
C GLU A 35 -16.40 -2.47 -6.64
N HIS A 36 -16.56 -1.42 -5.80
CA HIS A 36 -17.52 -0.35 -6.10
C HIS A 36 -17.19 0.33 -7.43
N MET A 37 -15.93 0.77 -7.65
CA MET A 37 -15.55 1.42 -8.91
C MET A 37 -15.65 0.48 -10.12
N LEU A 38 -15.41 -0.82 -9.94
CA LEU A 38 -15.60 -1.83 -11.01
C LEU A 38 -17.07 -1.96 -11.41
N ARG A 39 -17.98 -2.04 -10.43
CA ARG A 39 -19.43 -2.04 -10.70
C ARG A 39 -19.86 -0.74 -11.35
N SER A 40 -19.36 0.40 -10.89
CA SER A 40 -19.62 1.71 -11.49
C SER A 40 -19.15 1.78 -12.94
N ALA A 41 -17.96 1.24 -13.26
CA ALA A 41 -17.45 1.17 -14.64
C ALA A 41 -18.32 0.26 -15.52
N THR A 42 -18.80 -0.87 -15.03
CA THR A 42 -19.74 -1.75 -15.73
C THR A 42 -21.05 -1.01 -16.04
N ILE A 43 -21.64 -0.32 -15.06
CA ILE A 43 -22.86 0.47 -15.23
C ILE A 43 -22.61 1.59 -16.26
N ALA A 44 -21.48 2.28 -16.18
CA ALA A 44 -21.10 3.35 -17.10
C ALA A 44 -20.97 2.86 -18.55
N CYS A 45 -20.37 1.69 -18.77
CA CYS A 45 -20.27 1.09 -20.10
C CYS A 45 -21.63 0.68 -20.67
N ARG A 46 -22.48 0.02 -19.87
CA ARG A 46 -23.86 -0.32 -20.27
C ARG A 46 -24.66 0.93 -20.63
N LEU A 47 -24.48 2.02 -19.88
CA LEU A 47 -25.13 3.29 -20.14
C LEU A 47 -24.58 3.97 -21.40
N SER A 48 -23.29 3.86 -21.66
CA SER A 48 -22.66 4.33 -22.90
C SER A 48 -23.22 3.63 -24.15
N ASP A 49 -23.44 2.31 -24.08
CA ASP A 49 -24.07 1.55 -25.16
C ASP A 49 -25.51 2.02 -25.43
N ARG A 50 -26.29 2.30 -24.35
CA ARG A 50 -27.67 2.84 -24.48
C ARG A 50 -27.71 4.24 -25.10
N LEU A 51 -26.69 5.05 -24.82
CA LEU A 51 -26.54 6.39 -25.40
C LEU A 51 -25.97 6.35 -26.82
N GLY A 52 -25.56 5.18 -27.33
CA GLY A 52 -24.95 5.01 -28.65
C GLY A 52 -23.59 5.67 -28.77
N LEU A 53 -22.82 5.75 -27.68
CA LEU A 53 -21.47 6.33 -27.71
C LEU A 53 -20.52 5.46 -28.54
N PRO A 54 -19.65 6.04 -29.36
CA PRO A 54 -18.65 5.30 -30.11
C PRO A 54 -17.65 4.59 -29.20
N PRO A 55 -16.97 3.53 -29.67
CA PRO A 55 -16.05 2.73 -28.85
C PRO A 55 -15.01 3.56 -28.13
N GLU A 56 -14.40 4.54 -28.77
CA GLU A 56 -13.33 5.38 -28.19
C GLU A 56 -13.84 6.22 -27.01
N GLN A 57 -15.09 6.68 -27.06
CA GLN A 57 -15.70 7.40 -25.94
C GLN A 57 -16.05 6.44 -24.81
N ARG A 58 -16.56 5.22 -25.12
CA ARG A 58 -16.81 4.20 -24.11
C ARG A 58 -15.54 3.77 -23.39
N ASP A 59 -14.41 3.66 -24.10
CA ASP A 59 -13.09 3.37 -23.53
C ASP A 59 -12.67 4.45 -22.54
N THR A 60 -12.88 5.72 -22.91
CA THR A 60 -12.64 6.87 -22.04
C THR A 60 -13.57 6.84 -20.83
N VAL A 61 -14.86 6.52 -21.01
CA VAL A 61 -15.83 6.34 -19.88
C VAL A 61 -15.33 5.26 -18.92
N TYR A 62 -14.92 4.10 -19.44
CA TYR A 62 -14.46 2.98 -18.63
C TYR A 62 -13.31 3.38 -17.71
N TYR A 63 -12.22 3.88 -18.30
CA TYR A 63 -11.04 4.24 -17.52
C TYR A 63 -11.27 5.47 -16.63
N SER A 64 -11.99 6.47 -17.11
CA SER A 64 -12.33 7.64 -16.29
C SER A 64 -13.13 7.23 -15.06
N THR A 65 -14.15 6.37 -15.21
CA THR A 65 -14.94 5.87 -14.09
C THR A 65 -14.06 5.13 -13.10
N LEU A 66 -13.18 4.23 -13.58
CA LEU A 66 -12.35 3.37 -12.73
C LEU A 66 -11.38 4.16 -11.84
N VAL A 67 -10.91 5.33 -12.31
CA VAL A 67 -9.87 6.10 -11.62
C VAL A 67 -10.28 7.51 -11.21
N MET A 68 -11.54 7.95 -11.39
CA MET A 68 -11.97 9.33 -11.13
C MET A 68 -11.69 9.81 -9.70
N TRP A 69 -11.72 8.91 -8.73
CA TRP A 69 -11.47 9.25 -7.32
C TRP A 69 -10.02 9.08 -6.87
N ILE A 70 -9.12 8.77 -7.79
CA ILE A 70 -7.72 8.54 -7.45
C ILE A 70 -7.08 9.78 -6.82
N GLY A 71 -7.51 10.99 -7.21
CA GLY A 71 -7.05 12.26 -6.65
C GLY A 71 -7.42 12.49 -5.18
N CYS A 72 -8.42 11.77 -4.63
CA CYS A 72 -8.86 11.88 -3.23
C CYS A 72 -7.73 11.63 -2.20
N HIS A 73 -6.67 10.95 -2.59
CA HIS A 73 -5.59 10.66 -1.67
C HIS A 73 -4.65 11.85 -1.50
N ALA A 74 -4.50 12.68 -2.54
CA ALA A 74 -3.69 13.90 -2.46
C ALA A 74 -4.29 14.96 -1.52
N ASP A 75 -5.60 14.97 -1.32
CA ASP A 75 -6.33 15.92 -0.47
C ASP A 75 -6.76 15.36 0.89
N SER A 76 -6.38 14.10 1.19
CA SER A 76 -6.78 13.40 2.43
C SER A 76 -6.38 14.14 3.70
N GLN A 77 -5.28 14.89 3.68
CA GLN A 77 -4.84 15.64 4.86
C GLN A 77 -5.73 16.85 5.14
N GLU A 78 -6.14 17.58 4.11
CA GLU A 78 -7.06 18.71 4.23
C GLU A 78 -8.41 18.23 4.71
N TYR A 79 -8.92 17.13 4.14
CA TYR A 79 -10.16 16.49 4.60
C TYR A 79 -10.06 16.08 6.08
N ALA A 80 -8.96 15.44 6.48
CA ALA A 80 -8.79 15.06 7.88
C ALA A 80 -8.72 16.27 8.83
N ARG A 81 -8.12 17.38 8.40
CA ARG A 81 -8.08 18.63 9.19
C ARG A 81 -9.47 19.25 9.39
N TRP A 82 -10.34 19.16 8.38
CA TRP A 82 -11.68 19.77 8.44
C TRP A 82 -12.72 18.87 9.07
N PHE A 83 -12.63 17.55 8.82
CA PHE A 83 -13.71 16.63 9.16
C PHE A 83 -13.31 15.56 10.19
N GLY A 84 -12.02 15.35 10.41
CA GLY A 84 -11.50 14.26 11.24
C GLY A 84 -11.30 12.98 10.42
N ASP A 85 -12.23 12.04 10.48
CA ASP A 85 -12.14 10.81 9.67
C ASP A 85 -12.50 11.09 8.21
N ASP A 86 -11.46 11.26 7.37
CA ASP A 86 -11.58 11.58 5.95
C ASP A 86 -12.30 10.47 5.16
N ILE A 87 -12.15 9.21 5.55
CA ILE A 87 -12.82 8.07 4.90
C ILE A 87 -14.32 8.07 5.21
N ALA A 88 -14.69 8.24 6.49
CA ALA A 88 -16.09 8.25 6.89
C ALA A 88 -16.88 9.38 6.23
N VAL A 89 -16.27 10.57 6.14
CA VAL A 89 -16.95 11.73 5.50
C VAL A 89 -17.10 11.53 4.00
N ARG A 90 -16.13 10.94 3.31
CA ARG A 90 -16.25 10.60 1.89
C ARG A 90 -17.35 9.57 1.64
N HIS A 91 -17.43 8.55 2.48
CA HIS A 91 -18.52 7.58 2.43
C HIS A 91 -19.90 8.25 2.50
N ASP A 92 -20.10 9.11 3.48
CA ASP A 92 -21.37 9.79 3.70
C ASP A 92 -21.70 10.83 2.60
N ALA A 93 -20.67 11.41 1.94
CA ALA A 93 -20.85 12.40 0.89
C ALA A 93 -21.54 11.85 -0.36
N TYR A 94 -21.43 10.55 -0.65
CA TYR A 94 -22.12 9.89 -1.77
C TYR A 94 -23.64 10.01 -1.69
N LEU A 95 -24.18 10.06 -0.49
CA LEU A 95 -25.63 10.07 -0.24
C LEU A 95 -26.25 11.46 -0.34
N VAL A 96 -25.42 12.50 -0.48
CA VAL A 96 -25.85 13.91 -0.46
C VAL A 96 -25.72 14.52 -1.84
N ASP A 97 -26.67 15.36 -2.23
CA ASP A 97 -26.48 16.25 -3.38
C ASP A 97 -25.51 17.37 -3.00
N TRP A 98 -24.41 17.50 -3.75
CA TRP A 98 -23.31 18.42 -3.44
C TRP A 98 -23.63 19.90 -3.75
N ALA A 99 -24.88 20.28 -3.64
CA ALA A 99 -25.32 21.65 -3.82
C ALA A 99 -26.43 22.03 -2.84
N GLY A 100 -26.55 23.33 -2.59
CA GLY A 100 -27.66 23.91 -1.82
C GLY A 100 -27.69 23.52 -0.33
N ILE A 101 -28.90 23.50 0.22
CA ILE A 101 -29.14 23.26 1.65
C ILE A 101 -28.69 21.86 2.11
N PRO A 102 -28.92 20.78 1.36
CA PRO A 102 -28.44 19.44 1.75
C PRO A 102 -26.94 19.39 1.98
N TYR A 103 -26.16 19.96 1.06
CA TYR A 103 -24.70 20.00 1.19
C TYR A 103 -24.23 20.89 2.36
N LEU A 104 -24.85 22.06 2.55
CA LEU A 104 -24.53 22.92 3.69
C LEU A 104 -24.80 22.20 5.02
N ARG A 105 -25.92 21.50 5.14
CA ARG A 105 -26.23 20.69 6.33
C ARG A 105 -25.23 19.58 6.56
N PHE A 106 -24.82 18.91 5.49
CA PHE A 106 -23.79 17.87 5.52
C PHE A 106 -22.47 18.44 6.04
N LEU A 107 -22.00 19.55 5.50
CA LEU A 107 -20.77 20.22 5.95
C LEU A 107 -20.86 20.62 7.43
N LEU A 108 -21.94 21.33 7.84
CA LEU A 108 -22.14 21.75 9.22
C LEU A 108 -22.21 20.55 10.20
N GLY A 109 -22.77 19.43 9.76
CA GLY A 109 -22.87 18.21 10.56
C GLY A 109 -21.53 17.50 10.78
N ASN A 110 -20.63 17.55 9.79
CA ASN A 110 -19.41 16.78 9.77
C ASN A 110 -18.13 17.58 10.09
N VAL A 111 -18.14 18.92 9.99
CA VAL A 111 -16.96 19.73 10.32
C VAL A 111 -16.53 19.52 11.77
N ALA A 112 -15.28 19.10 11.96
CA ALA A 112 -14.67 18.80 13.24
C ALA A 112 -15.56 17.91 14.14
N LYS A 113 -16.19 16.90 13.57
CA LYS A 113 -17.06 15.95 14.28
C LYS A 113 -16.25 15.20 15.33
N GLY A 114 -16.75 15.21 16.58
CA GLY A 114 -16.04 14.60 17.72
C GLY A 114 -15.13 15.55 18.50
N GLU A 115 -14.81 16.73 17.97
CA GLU A 115 -14.00 17.72 18.65
C GLU A 115 -14.82 18.58 19.63
N PRO A 116 -14.19 19.17 20.67
CA PRO A 116 -14.83 20.12 21.58
C PRO A 116 -15.45 21.31 20.82
N LEU A 117 -16.58 21.83 21.32
CA LEU A 117 -17.34 22.89 20.64
C LEU A 117 -16.50 24.11 20.26
N ALA A 118 -15.56 24.53 21.12
CA ALA A 118 -14.65 25.64 20.83
C ALA A 118 -13.74 25.37 19.63
N GLN A 119 -13.20 24.17 19.53
CA GLN A 119 -12.38 23.72 18.40
C GLN A 119 -13.22 23.64 17.12
N ARG A 120 -14.42 23.09 17.23
CA ARG A 120 -15.37 22.98 16.11
C ARG A 120 -15.73 24.37 15.55
N LEU A 121 -16.05 25.35 16.42
CA LEU A 121 -16.34 26.74 16.02
C LEU A 121 -15.12 27.40 15.35
N LYS A 122 -13.91 27.13 15.84
CA LYS A 122 -12.68 27.66 15.24
C LYS A 122 -12.47 27.10 13.81
N VAL A 123 -12.60 25.78 13.62
CA VAL A 123 -12.48 25.15 12.30
C VAL A 123 -13.56 25.64 11.35
N MET A 124 -14.80 25.75 11.81
CA MET A 124 -15.92 26.34 11.05
C MET A 124 -15.62 27.78 10.65
N GLY A 125 -15.14 28.62 11.57
CA GLY A 125 -14.79 30.00 11.27
C GLY A 125 -13.68 30.15 10.23
N THR A 126 -12.69 29.25 10.22
CA THR A 126 -11.63 29.24 9.19
C THR A 126 -12.16 28.75 7.85
N LEU A 127 -12.92 27.67 7.84
CA LEU A 127 -13.50 27.09 6.61
C LEU A 127 -14.48 28.07 5.94
N PHE A 128 -15.40 28.68 6.69
CA PHE A 128 -16.43 29.56 6.12
C PHE A 128 -15.97 30.98 5.80
N ARG A 129 -14.77 31.39 6.24
CA ARG A 129 -14.20 32.70 5.86
C ARG A 129 -13.94 32.77 4.35
N ASP A 130 -13.50 31.65 3.73
CA ASP A 130 -13.24 31.51 2.30
C ASP A 130 -13.56 30.08 1.84
N ALA A 131 -14.77 29.62 2.14
CA ALA A 131 -15.18 28.24 1.87
C ALA A 131 -15.11 27.90 0.38
N HIS A 132 -15.53 28.83 -0.49
CA HIS A 132 -15.53 28.60 -1.93
C HIS A 132 -14.10 28.49 -2.49
N GLY A 133 -13.20 29.40 -2.14
CA GLY A 133 -11.81 29.38 -2.59
C GLY A 133 -11.04 28.15 -2.09
N GLN A 134 -11.24 27.77 -0.83
CA GLN A 134 -10.60 26.56 -0.26
C GLN A 134 -11.10 25.29 -0.91
N LEU A 135 -12.42 25.14 -1.12
CA LEU A 135 -12.99 24.00 -1.81
C LEU A 135 -12.56 23.95 -3.28
N ALA A 136 -12.55 25.08 -3.99
CA ALA A 136 -12.09 25.14 -5.37
C ALA A 136 -10.60 24.74 -5.50
N THR A 137 -9.75 25.18 -4.58
CA THR A 137 -8.34 24.80 -4.52
C THR A 137 -8.17 23.30 -4.29
N LEU A 138 -8.94 22.75 -3.35
CA LEU A 138 -8.92 21.31 -3.04
C LEU A 138 -9.34 20.48 -4.26
N VAL A 139 -10.48 20.82 -4.87
CA VAL A 139 -10.99 20.14 -6.06
C VAL A 139 -10.01 20.27 -7.24
N HIS A 140 -9.41 21.43 -7.42
CA HIS A 140 -8.38 21.61 -8.44
C HIS A 140 -7.17 20.70 -8.20
N SER A 141 -6.69 20.61 -6.95
CA SER A 141 -5.60 19.71 -6.57
C SER A 141 -5.94 18.25 -6.85
N HIS A 142 -7.17 17.82 -6.52
CA HIS A 142 -7.68 16.49 -6.83
C HIS A 142 -7.64 16.20 -8.33
N CYS A 143 -8.29 17.05 -9.13
CA CYS A 143 -8.37 16.86 -10.58
C CYS A 143 -6.97 16.86 -11.24
N ALA A 144 -6.09 17.77 -10.83
CA ALA A 144 -4.72 17.84 -11.34
C ALA A 144 -3.91 16.58 -10.99
N SER A 145 -4.05 16.08 -9.76
CA SER A 145 -3.39 14.85 -9.31
C SER A 145 -3.91 13.63 -10.06
N ALA A 146 -5.23 13.52 -10.25
CA ALA A 146 -5.85 12.43 -11.01
C ALA A 146 -5.40 12.42 -12.47
N ALA A 147 -5.43 13.58 -13.14
CA ALA A 147 -4.99 13.73 -14.53
C ALA A 147 -3.49 13.41 -14.68
N SER A 148 -2.65 13.93 -13.78
CA SER A 148 -1.21 13.65 -13.79
C SER A 148 -0.93 12.15 -13.62
N LEU A 149 -1.60 11.48 -12.67
CA LEU A 149 -1.40 10.06 -12.48
C LEU A 149 -1.90 9.26 -13.69
N ALA A 150 -3.07 9.58 -14.24
CA ALA A 150 -3.59 8.93 -15.44
C ALA A 150 -2.56 8.95 -16.60
N GLN A 151 -1.89 10.08 -16.80
CA GLN A 151 -0.81 10.20 -17.80
C GLN A 151 0.41 9.33 -17.42
N HIS A 152 0.85 9.35 -16.16
CA HIS A 152 2.01 8.57 -15.72
C HIS A 152 1.80 7.05 -15.81
N ILE A 153 0.58 6.58 -15.65
CA ILE A 153 0.22 5.16 -15.80
C ILE A 153 -0.08 4.76 -17.25
N GLY A 154 -0.02 5.72 -18.19
CA GLY A 154 -0.15 5.46 -19.62
C GLY A 154 -1.58 5.44 -20.16
N LEU A 155 -2.55 6.02 -19.43
CA LEU A 155 -3.91 6.23 -19.95
C LEU A 155 -3.92 7.34 -21.01
N SER A 156 -4.95 7.32 -21.87
CA SER A 156 -5.06 8.26 -22.98
C SER A 156 -5.20 9.72 -22.49
N PRO A 157 -4.80 10.71 -23.30
CA PRO A 157 -4.98 12.13 -22.98
C PRO A 157 -6.45 12.51 -22.75
N GLU A 158 -7.39 11.83 -23.40
CA GLU A 158 -8.83 12.02 -23.27
C GLU A 158 -9.29 11.68 -21.86
N VAL A 159 -8.79 10.57 -21.28
CA VAL A 159 -9.06 10.20 -19.87
C VAL A 159 -8.55 11.30 -18.93
N ALA A 160 -7.30 11.75 -19.09
CA ALA A 160 -6.73 12.80 -18.27
C ALA A 160 -7.52 14.11 -18.35
N THR A 161 -8.00 14.48 -19.55
CA THR A 161 -8.86 15.65 -19.77
C THR A 161 -10.22 15.48 -19.09
N THR A 162 -10.83 14.32 -19.24
CA THR A 162 -12.14 13.99 -18.65
C THR A 162 -12.11 14.09 -17.12
N LEU A 163 -11.03 13.65 -16.48
CA LEU A 163 -10.87 13.69 -15.01
C LEU A 163 -10.85 15.12 -14.44
N ALA A 164 -10.57 16.14 -15.24
CA ALA A 164 -10.63 17.52 -14.79
C ALA A 164 -12.06 17.98 -14.44
N TYR A 165 -13.08 17.25 -14.88
CA TYR A 165 -14.51 17.57 -14.69
C TYR A 165 -15.19 16.72 -13.63
N THR A 166 -14.44 15.95 -12.82
CA THR A 166 -14.99 15.00 -11.82
C THR A 166 -16.00 15.63 -10.86
N PHE A 167 -15.82 16.89 -10.48
CA PHE A 167 -16.71 17.61 -9.55
C PHE A 167 -17.61 18.65 -10.22
N GLU A 168 -17.62 18.70 -11.56
CA GLU A 168 -18.54 19.58 -12.26
C GLU A 168 -19.96 19.03 -12.20
N ARG A 169 -20.93 19.90 -12.39
CA ARG A 169 -22.38 19.59 -12.35
C ARG A 169 -23.05 20.11 -13.61
N TYR A 170 -24.04 19.38 -14.07
CA TYR A 170 -24.77 19.77 -15.28
C TYR A 170 -25.36 21.20 -15.21
N ASP A 171 -25.77 21.65 -14.01
CA ASP A 171 -26.32 22.98 -13.74
C ASP A 171 -25.27 24.11 -13.60
N GLY A 172 -23.97 23.82 -13.77
CA GLY A 172 -22.87 24.78 -13.64
C GLY A 172 -22.52 25.19 -12.20
N ARG A 173 -23.09 24.52 -11.20
CA ARG A 173 -22.78 24.77 -9.78
C ARG A 173 -21.65 23.89 -9.24
N GLY A 174 -20.95 23.23 -10.14
CA GLY A 174 -19.81 22.37 -9.83
C GLY A 174 -18.51 23.15 -9.62
N LEU A 175 -17.43 22.43 -9.48
CA LEU A 175 -16.07 22.91 -9.27
C LEU A 175 -15.12 22.11 -10.18
N PRO A 176 -13.94 22.64 -10.56
CA PRO A 176 -13.36 23.93 -10.13
C PRO A 176 -13.74 25.12 -10.99
N VAL A 177 -14.25 24.92 -12.22
CA VAL A 177 -14.46 26.00 -13.19
C VAL A 177 -15.93 26.36 -13.39
N GLY A 178 -16.87 25.54 -12.88
CA GLY A 178 -18.30 25.77 -13.07
C GLY A 178 -18.78 25.47 -14.50
N ALA A 179 -18.19 24.48 -15.14
CA ALA A 179 -18.62 24.00 -16.45
C ALA A 179 -20.06 23.47 -16.37
N SER A 180 -20.87 23.71 -17.40
CA SER A 180 -22.29 23.36 -17.44
C SER A 180 -22.71 22.70 -18.74
N GLY A 181 -23.71 21.84 -18.70
CA GLY A 181 -24.27 21.20 -19.88
C GLY A 181 -23.21 20.48 -20.70
N ASP A 182 -23.17 20.78 -22.02
CA ASP A 182 -22.25 20.15 -22.97
C ASP A 182 -20.79 20.62 -22.85
N GLN A 183 -20.49 21.56 -21.96
CA GLN A 183 -19.11 21.92 -21.63
C GLN A 183 -18.43 20.79 -20.82
N ILE A 184 -19.22 19.94 -20.16
CA ILE A 184 -18.72 18.76 -19.47
C ILE A 184 -18.69 17.60 -20.46
N PRO A 185 -17.55 16.93 -20.68
CA PRO A 185 -17.47 15.76 -21.55
C PRO A 185 -18.55 14.73 -21.21
N ILE A 186 -19.21 14.15 -22.23
CA ILE A 186 -20.25 13.13 -22.02
C ILE A 186 -19.73 11.95 -21.21
N GLU A 187 -18.45 11.63 -21.38
CA GLU A 187 -17.75 10.58 -20.68
C GLU A 187 -17.79 10.79 -19.15
N MET A 188 -17.56 12.02 -18.70
CA MET A 188 -17.64 12.35 -17.26
C MET A 188 -19.10 12.41 -16.78
N ARG A 189 -20.03 12.93 -17.60
CA ARG A 189 -21.46 12.95 -17.26
C ARG A 189 -22.01 11.54 -17.00
N VAL A 190 -21.58 10.56 -17.80
CA VAL A 190 -21.91 9.14 -17.65
C VAL A 190 -21.23 8.54 -16.40
N ALA A 191 -19.92 8.78 -16.22
CA ALA A 191 -19.17 8.28 -15.09
C ALA A 191 -19.73 8.75 -13.73
N GLN A 192 -20.02 10.05 -13.59
CA GLN A 192 -20.60 10.63 -12.38
C GLN A 192 -21.97 10.03 -12.03
N PHE A 193 -22.81 9.81 -13.05
CA PHE A 193 -24.12 9.19 -12.84
C PHE A 193 -23.97 7.74 -12.38
N ALA A 194 -23.14 6.94 -13.06
CA ALA A 194 -22.95 5.53 -12.77
C ALA A 194 -22.42 5.29 -11.36
N ASP A 195 -21.46 6.10 -10.93
CA ASP A 195 -20.84 6.08 -9.62
C ASP A 195 -21.88 6.28 -8.49
N ILE A 196 -22.67 7.33 -8.58
CA ILE A 196 -23.70 7.64 -7.56
C ILE A 196 -24.88 6.66 -7.65
N ALA A 197 -25.26 6.22 -8.85
CA ALA A 197 -26.34 5.24 -9.05
C ALA A 197 -26.00 3.89 -8.41
N GLU A 198 -24.73 3.42 -8.53
CA GLU A 198 -24.25 2.20 -7.86
C GLU A 198 -24.47 2.29 -6.34
N VAL A 199 -24.01 3.37 -5.71
CA VAL A 199 -24.09 3.55 -4.26
C VAL A 199 -25.56 3.58 -3.79
N HIS A 200 -26.41 4.34 -4.48
CA HIS A 200 -27.84 4.42 -4.12
C HIS A 200 -28.57 3.10 -4.32
N HIS A 201 -28.31 2.40 -5.42
CA HIS A 201 -28.89 1.07 -5.69
C HIS A 201 -28.46 0.06 -4.64
N ARG A 202 -27.15 -0.07 -4.40
CA ARG A 202 -26.59 -1.02 -3.45
C ARG A 202 -27.07 -0.76 -2.01
N THR A 203 -27.23 0.51 -1.63
CA THR A 203 -27.55 0.88 -0.23
C THR A 203 -29.06 0.85 0.05
N PHE A 204 -29.86 1.29 -0.89
CA PHE A 204 -31.30 1.54 -0.66
C PHE A 204 -32.22 0.85 -1.69
N GLY A 205 -31.67 0.16 -2.69
CA GLY A 205 -32.43 -0.52 -3.73
C GLY A 205 -32.80 0.35 -4.91
N LEU A 206 -33.48 -0.27 -5.87
CA LEU A 206 -33.79 0.29 -7.17
C LEU A 206 -34.69 1.53 -7.11
N ASP A 207 -35.73 1.50 -6.27
CA ASP A 207 -36.67 2.61 -6.13
C ASP A 207 -35.97 3.87 -5.63
N ALA A 208 -35.06 3.74 -4.66
CA ALA A 208 -34.30 4.86 -4.12
C ALA A 208 -33.32 5.43 -5.16
N MET A 209 -32.64 4.58 -5.93
CA MET A 209 -31.79 5.01 -7.04
C MET A 209 -32.63 5.77 -8.09
N THR A 210 -33.78 5.24 -8.49
CA THR A 210 -34.68 5.88 -9.45
C THR A 210 -35.19 7.24 -8.95
N ALA A 211 -35.57 7.33 -7.67
CA ALA A 211 -36.01 8.59 -7.06
C ALA A 211 -34.86 9.61 -7.02
N MET A 212 -33.66 9.21 -6.64
CA MET A 212 -32.44 10.03 -6.66
C MET A 212 -32.17 10.55 -8.07
N ALA A 213 -32.16 9.68 -9.09
CA ALA A 213 -31.88 10.04 -10.48
C ALA A 213 -32.88 11.12 -10.96
N ARG A 214 -34.18 10.92 -10.73
CA ARG A 214 -35.22 11.91 -11.08
C ARG A 214 -35.06 13.23 -10.37
N SER A 215 -34.73 13.20 -9.07
CA SER A 215 -34.59 14.42 -8.25
C SER A 215 -33.39 15.26 -8.63
N ARG A 216 -32.30 14.65 -9.15
CA ARG A 216 -31.06 15.32 -9.51
C ARG A 216 -30.93 15.55 -11.04
N ARG A 217 -31.94 15.18 -11.83
CA ARG A 217 -32.01 15.39 -13.28
C ARG A 217 -31.95 16.88 -13.64
N GLY A 218 -31.05 17.27 -14.52
CA GLY A 218 -30.84 18.67 -14.93
C GLY A 218 -30.16 19.56 -13.86
N GLY A 219 -29.95 19.03 -12.66
CA GLY A 219 -29.16 19.63 -11.62
C GLY A 219 -27.75 19.04 -11.58
N GLN A 220 -27.57 17.98 -10.80
CA GLN A 220 -26.28 17.27 -10.75
C GLN A 220 -26.02 16.53 -12.07
N PHE A 221 -27.01 15.85 -12.63
CA PHE A 221 -26.87 14.93 -13.75
C PHE A 221 -27.49 15.46 -15.04
N ASP A 222 -26.87 15.08 -16.15
CA ASP A 222 -27.37 15.30 -17.51
C ASP A 222 -28.75 14.64 -17.69
N PRO A 223 -29.77 15.40 -18.17
CA PRO A 223 -31.09 14.85 -18.46
C PRO A 223 -31.06 13.67 -19.42
N ALA A 224 -30.23 13.68 -20.46
CA ALA A 224 -30.14 12.60 -21.44
C ALA A 224 -29.58 11.31 -20.83
N VAL A 225 -28.57 11.43 -19.96
CA VAL A 225 -27.97 10.32 -19.22
C VAL A 225 -29.00 9.71 -18.25
N VAL A 226 -29.71 10.55 -17.50
CA VAL A 226 -30.77 10.09 -16.57
C VAL A 226 -31.90 9.39 -17.33
N ASP A 227 -32.39 9.95 -18.43
CA ASP A 227 -33.49 9.39 -19.22
C ASP A 227 -33.08 8.03 -19.80
N ALA A 228 -31.88 7.90 -20.33
CA ALA A 228 -31.33 6.62 -20.82
C ALA A 228 -31.20 5.59 -19.70
N ALA A 229 -30.78 6.01 -18.50
CA ALA A 229 -30.66 5.11 -17.35
C ALA A 229 -32.02 4.61 -16.86
N LEU A 230 -33.05 5.44 -16.90
CA LEU A 230 -34.41 5.12 -16.43
C LEU A 230 -35.25 4.34 -17.44
N THR A 231 -34.75 4.05 -18.66
CA THR A 231 -35.47 3.25 -19.66
C THR A 231 -35.66 1.79 -19.20
N SER A 232 -34.60 1.16 -18.67
CA SER A 232 -34.63 -0.20 -18.08
C SER A 232 -33.59 -0.24 -16.94
N PRO A 233 -33.92 0.36 -15.78
CA PRO A 233 -32.94 0.53 -14.70
C PRO A 233 -32.53 -0.82 -14.07
N GLU A 234 -33.40 -1.85 -14.09
CA GLU A 234 -33.12 -3.21 -13.63
C GLU A 234 -31.98 -3.84 -14.44
N GLU A 235 -32.02 -3.74 -15.76
CA GLU A 235 -30.99 -4.27 -16.65
C GLU A 235 -29.68 -3.50 -16.52
N LEU A 236 -29.78 -2.16 -16.35
CA LEU A 236 -28.59 -1.31 -16.18
C LEU A 236 -27.79 -1.71 -14.94
N LEU A 237 -28.48 -1.98 -13.84
CA LEU A 237 -27.93 -2.26 -12.52
C LEU A 237 -27.86 -3.75 -12.21
N ALA A 238 -28.13 -4.62 -13.19
CA ALA A 238 -28.05 -6.06 -13.00
C ALA A 238 -26.64 -6.47 -12.54
N ALA A 239 -26.60 -7.32 -11.50
CA ALA A 239 -25.37 -7.94 -11.05
C ALA A 239 -24.72 -8.79 -12.16
N ALA A 240 -23.44 -9.09 -12.02
CA ALA A 240 -22.72 -9.96 -12.93
C ALA A 240 -23.44 -11.33 -13.04
N PRO A 241 -23.58 -11.89 -14.25
CA PRO A 241 -24.37 -13.12 -14.47
C PRO A 241 -23.91 -14.32 -13.65
N ASP A 242 -22.61 -14.43 -13.37
CA ASP A 242 -22.00 -15.49 -12.56
C ASP A 242 -21.64 -15.03 -11.13
N GLY A 243 -22.03 -13.81 -10.74
CA GLY A 243 -21.72 -13.21 -9.44
C GLY A 243 -20.27 -12.73 -9.30
N ASP A 244 -19.50 -12.72 -10.40
CA ASP A 244 -18.12 -12.26 -10.43
C ASP A 244 -18.03 -10.85 -11.08
N GLU A 245 -18.20 -9.83 -10.24
CA GLU A 245 -18.16 -8.41 -10.66
C GLU A 245 -16.79 -8.02 -11.20
N TRP A 246 -15.72 -8.63 -10.68
CA TRP A 246 -14.37 -8.41 -11.18
C TRP A 246 -14.25 -8.86 -12.64
N LYS A 247 -14.64 -10.10 -12.93
CA LYS A 247 -14.57 -10.65 -14.28
C LYS A 247 -15.48 -9.88 -15.25
N GLU A 248 -16.68 -9.51 -14.80
CA GLU A 248 -17.62 -8.72 -15.62
C GLU A 248 -16.99 -7.37 -16.01
N ALA A 249 -16.44 -6.64 -15.04
CA ALA A 249 -15.80 -5.35 -15.31
C ALA A 249 -14.59 -5.48 -16.25
N LEU A 250 -13.76 -6.53 -16.09
CA LEU A 250 -12.63 -6.77 -16.99
C LEU A 250 -13.06 -7.10 -18.42
N ASN A 251 -14.24 -7.69 -18.62
CA ASN A 251 -14.78 -7.96 -19.96
C ASN A 251 -15.17 -6.68 -20.71
N TRP A 252 -15.49 -5.59 -20.00
CA TRP A 252 -15.77 -4.29 -20.59
C TRP A 252 -14.51 -3.49 -20.93
N ALA A 253 -13.33 -3.90 -20.43
CA ALA A 253 -12.09 -3.17 -20.68
C ALA A 253 -11.71 -3.15 -22.16
N PRO A 254 -11.28 -2.01 -22.71
CA PRO A 254 -10.91 -1.87 -24.11
C PRO A 254 -9.71 -2.74 -24.50
N ASP A 255 -8.65 -2.71 -23.70
CA ASP A 255 -7.38 -3.40 -23.97
C ASP A 255 -7.23 -4.72 -23.20
N ARG A 256 -8.34 -5.45 -23.06
CA ARG A 256 -8.41 -6.65 -22.23
C ARG A 256 -7.41 -7.75 -22.59
N GLU A 257 -6.88 -7.76 -23.82
CA GLU A 257 -5.92 -8.77 -24.28
C GLU A 257 -4.46 -8.29 -24.19
N VAL A 258 -4.24 -6.99 -23.92
CA VAL A 258 -2.89 -6.41 -23.91
C VAL A 258 -2.22 -6.66 -22.54
N ARG A 259 -1.15 -7.46 -22.56
CA ARG A 259 -0.29 -7.69 -21.38
C ARG A 259 0.78 -6.61 -21.26
N LEU A 260 1.09 -6.24 -20.03
CA LEU A 260 2.16 -5.30 -19.75
C LEU A 260 3.52 -5.95 -20.03
N THR A 261 4.47 -5.17 -20.56
CA THR A 261 5.88 -5.57 -20.53
C THR A 261 6.44 -5.37 -19.12
N GLY A 262 7.54 -6.06 -18.80
CA GLY A 262 8.17 -5.91 -17.49
C GLY A 262 8.52 -4.46 -17.14
N GLU A 263 9.01 -3.69 -18.13
CA GLU A 263 9.37 -2.27 -17.97
C GLU A 263 8.14 -1.37 -17.78
N HIS A 264 7.04 -1.65 -18.51
CA HIS A 264 5.77 -0.92 -18.31
C HIS A 264 5.21 -1.19 -16.90
N LEU A 265 5.24 -2.44 -16.46
CA LEU A 265 4.82 -2.81 -15.11
C LEU A 265 5.66 -2.09 -14.04
N ASP A 266 6.98 -1.99 -14.23
CA ASP A 266 7.86 -1.30 -13.28
C ASP A 266 7.54 0.19 -13.19
N ARG A 267 7.28 0.85 -14.33
CA ARG A 267 6.86 2.26 -14.35
C ARG A 267 5.52 2.45 -13.65
N LEU A 268 4.56 1.57 -13.93
CA LEU A 268 3.23 1.61 -13.33
C LEU A 268 3.29 1.41 -11.81
N VAL A 269 4.02 0.39 -11.36
CA VAL A 269 4.22 0.09 -9.93
C VAL A 269 4.90 1.25 -9.20
N CYS A 270 5.89 1.89 -9.84
CA CYS A 270 6.54 3.08 -9.31
C CYS A 270 5.56 4.25 -9.18
N ALA A 271 4.75 4.52 -10.22
CA ALA A 271 3.74 5.58 -10.20
C ALA A 271 2.67 5.35 -9.12
N ILE A 272 2.24 4.09 -8.92
CA ILE A 272 1.32 3.72 -7.84
C ILE A 272 1.95 4.00 -6.47
N GLY A 273 3.22 3.64 -6.26
CA GLY A 273 3.93 3.93 -5.01
C GLY A 273 4.01 5.42 -4.70
N ASP A 274 4.38 6.24 -5.70
CA ASP A 274 4.39 7.70 -5.55
C ASP A 274 3.02 8.26 -5.20
N PHE A 275 1.98 7.71 -5.81
CA PHE A 275 0.61 8.10 -5.55
C PHE A 275 0.18 7.77 -4.11
N VAL A 276 0.50 6.59 -3.61
CA VAL A 276 0.24 6.20 -2.21
C VAL A 276 0.93 7.17 -1.24
N ASP A 277 2.15 7.58 -1.56
CA ASP A 277 2.92 8.51 -0.73
C ASP A 277 2.27 9.89 -0.62
N LEU A 278 1.46 10.33 -1.61
CA LEU A 278 0.72 11.60 -1.57
C LEU A 278 -0.34 11.66 -0.45
N LYS A 279 -0.81 10.51 0.03
CA LYS A 279 -1.83 10.46 1.09
C LYS A 279 -1.40 11.22 2.35
N CYS A 280 -0.10 11.25 2.64
CA CYS A 280 0.43 11.88 3.83
C CYS A 280 1.73 12.64 3.51
N PRO A 281 1.85 13.93 3.83
CA PRO A 281 3.04 14.72 3.49
C PRO A 281 4.33 14.21 4.13
N PHE A 282 4.22 13.40 5.19
CA PHE A 282 5.37 12.79 5.86
C PHE A 282 5.93 11.57 5.14
N THR A 283 5.29 11.13 4.05
CA THR A 283 5.66 9.94 3.27
C THR A 283 6.04 10.24 1.82
N LEU A 284 6.13 11.51 1.45
CA LEU A 284 6.52 11.89 0.08
C LEU A 284 7.88 11.28 -0.29
N GLY A 285 7.89 10.42 -1.34
CA GLY A 285 9.08 9.72 -1.81
C GLY A 285 9.52 8.51 -0.99
N HIS A 286 8.75 8.14 0.04
CA HIS A 286 9.03 6.98 0.91
C HIS A 286 9.15 5.68 0.12
N SER A 287 8.15 5.37 -0.68
CA SER A 287 8.09 4.12 -1.45
C SER A 287 9.25 3.98 -2.42
N ARG A 288 9.67 5.05 -3.11
CA ARG A 288 10.87 5.06 -3.98
C ARG A 288 12.14 4.80 -3.20
N ALA A 289 12.31 5.48 -2.06
CA ALA A 289 13.49 5.33 -1.23
C ALA A 289 13.60 3.92 -0.67
N VAL A 290 12.49 3.36 -0.18
CA VAL A 290 12.43 1.96 0.30
C VAL A 290 12.75 0.97 -0.83
N ALA A 291 12.14 1.13 -2.01
CA ALA A 291 12.36 0.25 -3.15
C ALA A 291 13.84 0.24 -3.59
N THR A 292 14.45 1.42 -3.68
CA THR A 292 15.87 1.57 -4.05
C THR A 292 16.78 0.94 -3.00
N LEU A 293 16.52 1.23 -1.73
CA LEU A 293 17.33 0.73 -0.62
C LEU A 293 17.23 -0.79 -0.47
N ALA A 294 16.00 -1.33 -0.56
CA ALA A 294 15.75 -2.76 -0.44
C ALA A 294 16.40 -3.54 -1.58
N ALA A 295 16.23 -3.09 -2.83
CA ALA A 295 16.84 -3.71 -4.00
C ALA A 295 18.38 -3.76 -3.91
N ALA A 296 19.03 -2.63 -3.60
CA ALA A 296 20.48 -2.57 -3.45
C ALA A 296 20.99 -3.41 -2.26
N ALA A 297 20.21 -3.51 -1.16
CA ALA A 297 20.52 -4.42 -0.06
C ALA A 297 20.39 -5.88 -0.49
N GLY A 298 19.39 -6.24 -1.30
CA GLY A 298 19.22 -7.58 -1.89
C GLY A 298 20.40 -7.98 -2.76
N GLU A 299 20.85 -7.10 -3.66
CA GLU A 299 22.06 -7.31 -4.47
C GLU A 299 23.29 -7.59 -3.60
N ARG A 300 23.48 -6.79 -2.55
CA ARG A 300 24.57 -6.97 -1.60
C ARG A 300 24.50 -8.28 -0.82
N LEU A 301 23.31 -8.81 -0.58
CA LEU A 301 23.08 -10.11 0.05
C LEU A 301 23.24 -11.28 -0.93
N GLY A 302 23.53 -11.02 -2.20
CA GLY A 302 23.72 -12.03 -3.24
C GLY A 302 22.39 -12.65 -3.71
N MET A 303 21.28 -11.92 -3.62
CA MET A 303 20.00 -12.35 -4.22
C MET A 303 20.09 -12.33 -5.74
N GLY A 304 19.38 -13.27 -6.38
CA GLY A 304 19.30 -13.33 -7.84
C GLY A 304 18.54 -12.13 -8.43
N PRO A 305 18.75 -11.81 -9.74
CA PRO A 305 18.10 -10.66 -10.38
C PRO A 305 16.57 -10.65 -10.23
N ALA A 306 15.91 -11.79 -10.36
CA ALA A 306 14.46 -11.93 -10.20
C ALA A 306 13.98 -11.61 -8.77
N GLU A 307 14.74 -12.04 -7.74
CA GLU A 307 14.42 -11.71 -6.34
C GLU A 307 14.62 -10.22 -6.06
N VAL A 308 15.69 -9.62 -6.59
CA VAL A 308 15.96 -8.17 -6.47
C VAL A 308 14.84 -7.36 -7.14
N HIS A 309 14.37 -7.81 -8.30
CA HIS A 309 13.26 -7.19 -9.03
C HIS A 309 11.96 -7.26 -8.23
N THR A 310 11.64 -8.46 -7.70
CA THR A 310 10.48 -8.65 -6.82
C THR A 310 10.57 -7.75 -5.58
N LEU A 311 11.74 -7.66 -4.97
CA LEU A 311 11.99 -6.84 -3.80
C LEU A 311 11.82 -5.33 -4.09
N ARG A 312 12.26 -4.87 -5.26
CA ARG A 312 12.07 -3.49 -5.72
C ARG A 312 10.60 -3.16 -5.90
N ARG A 313 9.84 -4.00 -6.61
CA ARG A 313 8.39 -3.84 -6.79
C ARG A 313 7.65 -3.87 -5.46
N ALA A 314 8.02 -4.79 -4.58
CA ALA A 314 7.43 -4.85 -3.23
C ALA A 314 7.73 -3.58 -2.43
N GLY A 315 8.92 -2.99 -2.56
CA GLY A 315 9.27 -1.72 -1.94
C GLY A 315 8.40 -0.55 -2.43
N HIS A 316 7.99 -0.53 -3.71
CA HIS A 316 7.06 0.48 -4.22
C HIS A 316 5.64 0.29 -3.71
N LEU A 317 5.18 -0.95 -3.52
CA LEU A 317 3.77 -1.28 -3.26
C LEU A 317 3.46 -1.63 -1.79
N HIS A 318 4.46 -1.70 -0.90
CA HIS A 318 4.27 -2.22 0.46
C HIS A 318 3.22 -1.45 1.28
N ASP A 319 3.09 -0.17 1.04
CA ASP A 319 2.19 0.74 1.76
C ASP A 319 0.84 0.98 1.06
N LEU A 320 0.52 0.23 -0.03
CA LEU A 320 -0.71 0.40 -0.81
C LEU A 320 -1.98 0.37 0.07
N GLY A 321 -2.02 -0.49 1.06
CA GLY A 321 -3.14 -0.62 2.00
C GLY A 321 -3.31 0.57 2.96
N ARG A 322 -2.35 1.51 3.02
CA ARG A 322 -2.52 2.76 3.78
C ARG A 322 -3.69 3.60 3.27
N LEU A 323 -4.06 3.42 2.00
CA LEU A 323 -5.21 4.09 1.41
C LEU A 323 -6.51 3.80 2.20
N GLY A 324 -6.65 2.61 2.75
CA GLY A 324 -7.80 2.19 3.58
C GLY A 324 -7.73 2.60 5.07
N VAL A 325 -6.74 3.40 5.47
CA VAL A 325 -6.62 3.90 6.85
C VAL A 325 -6.72 5.41 6.87
N SER A 326 -7.62 5.95 7.70
CA SER A 326 -7.88 7.40 7.77
C SER A 326 -6.62 8.21 8.09
N ASN A 327 -6.50 9.36 7.44
CA ASN A 327 -5.39 10.29 7.66
C ASN A 327 -5.42 10.93 9.06
N GLN A 328 -6.57 10.95 9.72
CA GLN A 328 -6.68 11.32 11.12
C GLN A 328 -5.73 10.50 12.01
N LEU A 329 -5.59 9.18 11.72
CA LEU A 329 -4.69 8.30 12.47
C LEU A 329 -3.21 8.53 12.10
N TRP A 330 -2.92 8.72 10.82
CA TRP A 330 -1.55 8.98 10.35
C TRP A 330 -1.02 10.34 10.81
N ALA A 331 -1.89 11.35 10.95
CA ALA A 331 -1.54 12.70 11.38
C ALA A 331 -1.62 12.90 12.90
N ASN A 332 -1.98 11.89 13.68
CA ASN A 332 -2.11 11.98 15.13
C ASN A 332 -0.75 12.26 15.77
N GLN A 333 -0.69 13.29 16.63
CA GLN A 333 0.50 13.68 17.39
C GLN A 333 0.57 12.97 18.75
N GLY A 334 -0.54 12.44 19.23
CA GLY A 334 -0.65 11.74 20.50
C GLY A 334 -0.52 10.23 20.39
N SER A 335 -0.81 9.54 21.48
CA SER A 335 -0.89 8.09 21.51
C SER A 335 -2.18 7.61 20.87
N LEU A 336 -2.10 6.60 20.02
CA LEU A 336 -3.26 5.91 19.48
C LEU A 336 -3.85 4.98 20.55
N SER A 337 -5.18 4.90 20.63
CA SER A 337 -5.88 3.89 21.39
C SER A 337 -5.64 2.48 20.81
N PRO A 338 -5.90 1.40 21.57
CA PRO A 338 -5.76 0.04 21.04
C PRO A 338 -6.57 -0.21 19.75
N SER A 339 -7.79 0.29 19.66
CA SER A 339 -8.63 0.15 18.46
C SER A 339 -8.10 0.92 17.26
N GLU A 340 -7.53 2.11 17.46
CA GLU A 340 -6.87 2.89 16.41
C GLU A 340 -5.59 2.21 15.94
N TRP A 341 -4.82 1.62 16.86
CA TRP A 341 -3.65 0.81 16.51
C TRP A 341 -4.01 -0.39 15.64
N GLU A 342 -5.08 -1.10 15.96
CA GLU A 342 -5.54 -2.21 15.11
C GLU A 342 -5.92 -1.74 13.70
N ARG A 343 -6.56 -0.58 13.55
CA ARG A 343 -6.83 0.02 12.22
C ARG A 343 -5.53 0.31 11.46
N VAL A 344 -4.51 0.87 12.13
CA VAL A 344 -3.20 1.11 11.51
C VAL A 344 -2.52 -0.20 11.10
N ARG A 345 -2.56 -1.23 11.96
CA ARG A 345 -1.97 -2.55 11.68
C ARG A 345 -2.61 -3.32 10.53
N MET A 346 -3.79 -2.91 10.12
CA MET A 346 -4.49 -3.54 8.98
C MET A 346 -3.87 -3.21 7.62
N HIS A 347 -3.06 -2.13 7.47
CA HIS A 347 -2.59 -1.73 6.14
C HIS A 347 -1.76 -2.78 5.38
N PRO A 348 -0.89 -3.62 6.00
CA PRO A 348 -0.20 -4.66 5.24
C PRO A 348 -1.15 -5.78 4.77
N TYR A 349 -2.18 -6.09 5.54
CA TYR A 349 -3.24 -7.00 5.13
C TYR A 349 -4.05 -6.43 3.96
N LEU A 350 -4.40 -5.14 4.00
CA LEU A 350 -5.07 -4.46 2.90
C LEU A 350 -4.20 -4.41 1.64
N THR A 351 -2.88 -4.19 1.80
CA THR A 351 -1.90 -4.32 0.69
C THR A 351 -1.97 -5.71 0.06
N GLU A 352 -1.94 -6.77 0.88
CA GLU A 352 -2.05 -8.14 0.39
C GLU A 352 -3.35 -8.37 -0.39
N ARG A 353 -4.49 -7.92 0.14
CA ARG A 353 -5.82 -8.07 -0.49
C ARG A 353 -5.89 -7.40 -1.86
N VAL A 354 -5.29 -6.23 -2.02
CA VAL A 354 -5.24 -5.52 -3.31
C VAL A 354 -4.31 -6.25 -4.28
N LEU A 355 -3.10 -6.62 -3.85
CA LEU A 355 -2.11 -7.28 -4.71
C LEU A 355 -2.50 -8.70 -5.10
N ASP A 356 -3.35 -9.37 -4.33
CA ASP A 356 -3.89 -10.71 -4.64
C ASP A 356 -4.72 -10.73 -5.93
N ARG A 357 -5.24 -9.57 -6.34
CA ARG A 357 -6.02 -9.40 -7.57
C ARG A 357 -5.16 -9.26 -8.83
N ILE A 358 -3.84 -9.11 -8.70
CA ILE A 358 -2.94 -8.88 -9.85
C ILE A 358 -2.18 -10.16 -10.18
N PRO A 359 -2.48 -10.82 -11.32
CA PRO A 359 -1.72 -11.99 -11.76
C PRO A 359 -0.22 -11.68 -11.88
N GLY A 360 0.63 -12.66 -11.63
CA GLY A 360 2.09 -12.52 -11.73
C GLY A 360 2.77 -11.75 -10.59
N LEU A 361 2.02 -11.10 -9.68
CA LEU A 361 2.59 -10.39 -8.53
C LEU A 361 2.59 -11.17 -7.21
N GLY A 362 2.41 -12.50 -7.25
CA GLY A 362 2.37 -13.34 -6.03
C GLY A 362 3.59 -13.20 -5.13
N GLY A 363 4.79 -13.17 -5.72
CA GLY A 363 6.04 -12.92 -5.00
C GLY A 363 6.10 -11.51 -4.38
N VAL A 364 5.68 -10.49 -5.13
CA VAL A 364 5.61 -9.09 -4.66
C VAL A 364 4.62 -8.97 -3.49
N ARG A 365 3.44 -9.57 -3.61
CA ARG A 365 2.42 -9.63 -2.55
C ARG A 365 2.98 -10.20 -1.25
N THR A 366 3.65 -11.36 -1.34
CA THR A 366 4.22 -12.05 -0.17
C THR A 366 5.25 -11.17 0.54
N VAL A 367 6.14 -10.53 -0.21
CA VAL A 367 7.17 -9.65 0.35
C VAL A 367 6.55 -8.37 0.91
N ALA A 368 5.64 -7.72 0.16
CA ALA A 368 5.03 -6.46 0.55
C ALA A 368 4.23 -6.56 1.86
N ARG A 369 3.40 -7.62 2.03
CA ARG A 369 2.60 -7.80 3.25
C ARG A 369 3.44 -7.93 4.53
N ALA A 370 4.69 -8.42 4.42
CA ALA A 370 5.53 -8.78 5.56
C ALA A 370 6.42 -7.63 6.05
N HIS A 371 6.31 -6.42 5.51
CA HIS A 371 7.21 -5.31 5.81
C HIS A 371 7.20 -4.83 7.28
N HIS A 372 6.20 -5.23 8.05
CA HIS A 372 6.10 -5.00 9.50
C HIS A 372 6.18 -6.28 10.35
N GLU A 373 6.47 -7.42 9.74
CA GLU A 373 6.75 -8.62 10.51
C GLU A 373 8.12 -8.55 11.19
N HIS A 374 8.25 -9.24 12.31
CA HIS A 374 9.48 -9.32 13.10
C HIS A 374 9.95 -10.75 13.24
N LEU A 375 11.26 -10.98 13.34
CA LEU A 375 11.81 -12.33 13.54
C LEU A 375 11.34 -13.00 14.83
N ASP A 376 11.05 -12.20 15.87
CA ASP A 376 10.55 -12.68 17.18
C ASP A 376 9.03 -12.94 17.20
N GLY A 377 8.33 -12.76 16.05
CA GLY A 377 6.88 -12.94 15.94
C GLY A 377 6.05 -11.82 16.56
N THR A 378 6.67 -10.72 17.03
CA THR A 378 5.94 -9.56 17.59
C THR A 378 5.48 -8.55 16.54
N GLY A 379 5.68 -8.87 15.25
CA GLY A 379 5.25 -8.06 14.13
C GLY A 379 3.76 -8.17 13.83
N PHE A 380 3.37 -7.64 12.68
CA PHE A 380 2.00 -7.70 12.16
C PHE A 380 2.01 -7.69 10.62
N PRO A 381 0.96 -8.12 9.93
CA PRO A 381 -0.38 -8.43 10.41
C PRO A 381 -0.56 -9.86 10.94
N LEU A 382 0.33 -10.81 10.59
CA LEU A 382 0.17 -12.23 10.90
C LEU A 382 0.89 -12.66 12.18
N GLY A 383 1.88 -11.87 12.65
CA GLY A 383 2.73 -12.24 13.78
C GLY A 383 3.62 -13.44 13.50
N VAL A 384 3.99 -13.64 12.23
CA VAL A 384 4.91 -14.73 11.84
C VAL A 384 6.36 -14.31 12.04
N GLY A 385 7.22 -15.28 12.38
CA GLY A 385 8.62 -14.99 12.67
C GLY A 385 9.57 -16.10 12.26
N GLY A 386 10.84 -15.90 12.56
CA GLY A 386 11.88 -16.90 12.37
C GLY A 386 12.00 -17.38 10.91
N THR A 387 11.96 -18.68 10.72
CA THR A 387 12.10 -19.33 9.40
C THR A 387 10.90 -19.15 8.46
N MET A 388 9.76 -18.68 8.96
CA MET A 388 8.57 -18.42 8.16
C MET A 388 8.73 -17.14 7.30
N LEU A 389 9.66 -16.25 7.65
CA LEU A 389 10.00 -15.08 6.86
C LEU A 389 11.18 -15.40 5.94
N GLY A 390 11.00 -15.25 4.65
CA GLY A 390 12.06 -15.36 3.67
C GLY A 390 13.07 -14.21 3.74
N ARG A 391 14.14 -14.31 3.00
CA ARG A 391 15.21 -13.30 3.00
C ARG A 391 14.72 -11.96 2.45
N SER A 392 13.87 -11.98 1.42
CA SER A 392 13.29 -10.77 0.80
C SER A 392 12.40 -10.02 1.77
N GLU A 393 11.52 -10.69 2.52
CA GLU A 393 10.65 -10.09 3.53
C GLU A 393 11.46 -9.42 4.66
N ARG A 394 12.51 -10.10 5.14
CA ARG A 394 13.41 -9.55 6.18
C ARG A 394 14.18 -8.34 5.68
N THR A 395 14.61 -8.35 4.39
CA THR A 395 15.32 -7.23 3.78
C THR A 395 14.41 -6.03 3.61
N LEU A 396 13.17 -6.22 3.14
CA LEU A 396 12.19 -5.13 3.03
C LEU A 396 11.86 -4.54 4.40
N ALA A 397 11.62 -5.38 5.42
CA ALA A 397 11.35 -4.91 6.79
C ALA A 397 12.51 -4.06 7.36
N ALA A 398 13.76 -4.43 7.09
CA ALA A 398 14.93 -3.65 7.48
C ALA A 398 15.01 -2.31 6.73
N ALA A 399 14.75 -2.30 5.41
CA ALA A 399 14.74 -1.10 4.57
C ALA A 399 13.64 -0.12 5.00
N VAL A 400 12.41 -0.60 5.20
CA VAL A 400 11.28 0.20 5.71
C VAL A 400 11.60 0.79 7.08
N ALA A 401 12.17 0.00 7.99
CA ALA A 401 12.52 0.46 9.34
C ALA A 401 13.61 1.55 9.33
N TYR A 402 14.58 1.47 8.40
CA TYR A 402 15.61 2.48 8.22
C TYR A 402 15.04 3.76 7.61
N GLN A 403 14.38 3.64 6.46
CA GLN A 403 13.81 4.79 5.74
C GLN A 403 12.81 5.56 6.60
N SER A 404 11.88 4.85 7.25
CA SER A 404 10.92 5.47 8.17
C SER A 404 11.58 6.21 9.34
N ALA A 405 12.78 5.82 9.77
CA ALA A 405 13.49 6.53 10.83
C ALA A 405 14.03 7.88 10.35
N LEU A 406 14.43 8.00 9.09
CA LEU A 406 14.95 9.22 8.48
C LEU A 406 13.89 10.28 8.19
N GLU A 407 12.62 9.90 8.20
CA GLU A 407 11.50 10.77 7.86
C GLU A 407 10.83 11.33 9.12
N PRO A 408 10.35 12.59 9.09
CA PRO A 408 9.56 13.12 10.18
C PRO A 408 8.22 12.36 10.30
N ARG A 409 7.66 12.36 11.49
CA ARG A 409 6.29 11.88 11.74
C ARG A 409 5.60 12.90 12.66
N PRO A 410 4.27 12.97 12.68
CA PRO A 410 3.57 13.93 13.53
C PRO A 410 3.99 13.93 15.00
N TYR A 411 4.41 12.78 15.50
CA TYR A 411 4.81 12.54 16.90
C TYR A 411 6.33 12.53 17.13
N ARG A 412 7.15 12.73 16.10
CA ARG A 412 8.62 12.79 16.22
C ARG A 412 9.28 13.45 15.01
N ASP A 413 10.39 14.11 15.23
CA ASP A 413 11.27 14.61 14.18
C ASP A 413 11.98 13.48 13.42
N ALA A 414 12.51 13.81 12.24
CA ALA A 414 13.40 12.95 11.49
C ALA A 414 14.66 12.63 12.31
N MET A 415 15.08 11.38 12.30
CA MET A 415 16.35 10.99 12.91
C MET A 415 17.50 11.28 11.97
N SER A 416 18.65 11.63 12.52
CA SER A 416 19.89 11.66 11.75
C SER A 416 20.24 10.24 11.26
N PRO A 417 21.01 10.09 10.16
CA PRO A 417 21.45 8.78 9.69
C PRO A 417 22.14 7.93 10.76
N GLN A 418 22.88 8.58 11.65
CA GLN A 418 23.55 7.93 12.77
C GLN A 418 22.54 7.36 13.80
N GLN A 419 21.53 8.13 14.17
CA GLN A 419 20.47 7.69 15.07
C GLN A 419 19.64 6.56 14.45
N ALA A 420 19.31 6.64 13.15
CA ALA A 420 18.62 5.59 12.41
C ALA A 420 19.43 4.28 12.42
N ARG A 421 20.75 4.34 12.18
CA ARG A 421 21.65 3.19 12.29
C ARG A 421 21.59 2.55 13.68
N GLU A 422 21.70 3.37 14.73
CA GLU A 422 21.68 2.87 16.12
C GLU A 422 20.33 2.21 16.46
N ARG A 423 19.24 2.81 16.00
CA ARG A 423 17.88 2.26 16.15
C ARG A 423 17.75 0.90 15.47
N LEU A 424 18.21 0.76 14.20
CA LEU A 424 18.15 -0.52 13.49
C LEU A 424 18.96 -1.60 14.19
N ARG A 425 20.18 -1.28 14.61
CA ARG A 425 21.02 -2.22 15.35
C ARG A 425 20.41 -2.59 16.69
N GLY A 426 19.75 -1.65 17.36
CA GLY A 426 18.99 -1.92 18.58
C GLY A 426 17.87 -2.93 18.35
N ARG A 427 17.08 -2.77 17.26
CA ARG A 427 16.03 -3.71 16.88
C ARG A 427 16.56 -5.09 16.48
N SER A 428 17.71 -5.14 15.80
CA SER A 428 18.37 -6.40 15.47
C SER A 428 18.87 -7.14 16.71
N ARG A 429 19.52 -6.43 17.64
CA ARG A 429 19.95 -7.02 18.93
C ARG A 429 18.78 -7.51 19.79
N ALA A 430 17.63 -6.88 19.66
CA ALA A 430 16.39 -7.31 20.31
C ALA A 430 15.69 -8.50 19.61
N GLY A 431 16.28 -9.05 18.55
CA GLY A 431 15.72 -10.20 17.81
C GLY A 431 14.58 -9.85 16.86
N ARG A 432 14.32 -8.55 16.60
CA ARG A 432 13.20 -8.12 15.73
C ARG A 432 13.56 -8.05 14.25
N LEU A 433 14.78 -7.65 13.91
CA LEU A 433 15.25 -7.55 12.54
C LEU A 433 16.44 -8.47 12.30
N ASP A 434 16.53 -9.00 11.09
CA ASP A 434 17.62 -9.87 10.67
C ASP A 434 18.95 -9.11 10.63
N PRO A 435 20.01 -9.58 11.32
CA PRO A 435 21.29 -8.88 11.40
C PRO A 435 21.96 -8.70 10.04
N ASP A 436 21.91 -9.69 9.13
CA ASP A 436 22.55 -9.63 7.83
C ASP A 436 21.81 -8.64 6.92
N CYS A 437 20.47 -8.63 6.98
CA CYS A 437 19.65 -7.67 6.25
C CYS A 437 19.87 -6.24 6.77
N VAL A 438 19.98 -6.05 8.08
CA VAL A 438 20.30 -4.75 8.69
C VAL A 438 21.68 -4.26 8.25
N ASP A 439 22.70 -5.10 8.28
CA ASP A 439 24.04 -4.73 7.86
C ASP A 439 24.12 -4.41 6.35
N ALA A 440 23.38 -5.14 5.50
CA ALA A 440 23.28 -4.86 4.08
C ALA A 440 22.63 -3.49 3.82
N VAL A 441 21.48 -3.22 4.46
CA VAL A 441 20.76 -1.93 4.37
C VAL A 441 21.66 -0.77 4.83
N LEU A 442 22.32 -0.91 5.97
CA LEU A 442 23.21 0.12 6.51
C LEU A 442 24.43 0.37 5.60
N ALA A 443 24.99 -0.68 5.00
CA ALA A 443 26.11 -0.53 4.09
C ALA A 443 25.72 0.20 2.80
N VAL A 444 24.55 -0.10 2.23
CA VAL A 444 23.97 0.61 1.07
C VAL A 444 23.69 2.08 1.41
N ALA A 445 23.19 2.34 2.62
CA ALA A 445 22.97 3.70 3.12
C ALA A 445 24.25 4.50 3.46
N GLY A 446 25.43 3.97 3.12
CA GLY A 446 26.73 4.65 3.29
C GLY A 446 27.32 4.56 4.70
N HIS A 447 26.73 3.75 5.57
CA HIS A 447 27.34 3.52 6.89
C HIS A 447 28.50 2.53 6.79
N ARG A 448 29.59 2.83 7.49
CA ARG A 448 30.69 1.88 7.59
C ARG A 448 30.20 0.57 8.21
N PRO A 449 30.55 -0.59 7.62
CA PRO A 449 30.21 -1.89 8.23
C PRO A 449 30.69 -1.89 9.67
N SER A 450 29.87 -2.44 10.55
CA SER A 450 30.35 -2.76 11.89
C SER A 450 31.47 -3.77 11.72
N ARG A 451 32.64 -3.56 12.33
CA ARG A 451 33.69 -4.59 12.42
C ARG A 451 33.27 -5.78 13.31
N LEU A 452 32.05 -5.75 13.83
CA LEU A 452 31.45 -6.90 14.50
C LEU A 452 30.97 -7.88 13.42
N ARG A 453 31.90 -8.68 12.87
CA ARG A 453 31.54 -9.92 12.22
C ARG A 453 30.72 -10.75 13.20
N ARG A 454 29.78 -11.58 12.74
CA ARG A 454 29.11 -12.61 13.57
C ARG A 454 30.10 -13.50 14.32
N ASP A 455 31.34 -13.56 13.84
CA ASP A 455 32.48 -14.20 14.52
C ASP A 455 32.87 -13.57 15.86
N ASP A 456 32.44 -12.31 16.14
CA ASP A 456 32.82 -11.57 17.35
C ASP A 456 31.89 -11.79 18.58
N LEU A 457 30.84 -12.62 18.45
CA LEU A 457 30.09 -13.09 19.63
C LEU A 457 30.96 -13.95 20.54
N LEU A 458 31.85 -14.72 19.92
CA LEU A 458 32.79 -15.58 20.62
C LEU A 458 34.19 -15.00 20.58
N THR A 459 34.88 -15.02 21.70
CA THR A 459 36.31 -14.72 21.72
C THR A 459 37.07 -15.82 20.95
N PRO A 460 38.30 -15.57 20.46
CA PRO A 460 39.12 -16.60 19.80
C PRO A 460 39.20 -17.88 20.61
N ARG A 461 39.24 -17.78 21.93
CA ARG A 461 39.29 -18.94 22.83
C ARG A 461 37.97 -19.69 22.90
N GLU A 462 36.84 -18.98 22.87
CA GLU A 462 35.50 -19.58 22.83
C GLU A 462 35.24 -20.26 21.48
N HIS A 463 35.77 -19.73 20.37
CA HIS A 463 35.75 -20.34 19.06
C HIS A 463 36.52 -21.67 19.04
N GLU A 464 37.74 -21.67 19.56
CA GLU A 464 38.58 -22.87 19.66
C GLU A 464 37.91 -23.95 20.48
N ILE A 465 37.36 -23.61 21.63
CA ILE A 465 36.65 -24.52 22.52
C ILE A 465 35.37 -25.05 21.84
N LEU A 466 34.59 -24.21 21.16
CA LEU A 466 33.39 -24.64 20.46
C LEU A 466 33.72 -25.61 19.30
N GLY A 467 34.81 -25.36 18.57
CA GLY A 467 35.33 -26.28 17.55
C GLY A 467 35.69 -27.67 18.12
N LEU A 468 36.28 -27.74 19.31
CA LEU A 468 36.58 -28.99 19.98
C LEU A 468 35.33 -29.69 20.55
N VAL A 469 34.37 -28.89 21.08
CA VAL A 469 33.07 -29.40 21.53
C VAL A 469 32.32 -30.06 20.38
N SER A 470 32.28 -29.46 19.21
CA SER A 470 31.57 -29.97 18.03
C SER A 470 32.22 -31.20 17.43
N ARG A 471 33.53 -31.40 17.62
CA ARG A 471 34.27 -32.62 17.27
C ARG A 471 34.12 -33.75 18.30
N GLY A 472 33.30 -33.56 19.37
CA GLY A 472 32.99 -34.61 20.34
C GLY A 472 33.91 -34.67 21.57
N PHE A 473 34.94 -33.79 21.68
CA PHE A 473 35.87 -33.84 22.82
C PHE A 473 35.18 -33.48 24.15
N SER A 474 35.40 -34.28 25.19
CA SER A 474 34.95 -33.96 26.57
C SER A 474 35.67 -32.75 27.15
N ASN A 475 35.11 -32.12 28.16
CA ASN A 475 35.76 -30.98 28.84
C ASN A 475 37.15 -31.31 29.37
N ARG A 476 37.39 -32.55 29.79
CA ARG A 476 38.69 -33.06 30.26
C ARG A 476 39.70 -33.14 29.12
N GLU A 477 39.31 -33.66 27.96
CA GLU A 477 40.18 -33.74 26.78
C GLU A 477 40.49 -32.35 26.24
N ILE A 478 39.50 -31.45 26.22
CA ILE A 478 39.70 -30.04 25.83
C ILE A 478 40.67 -29.35 26.80
N ALA A 479 40.53 -29.59 28.10
CA ALA A 479 41.40 -29.05 29.13
C ALA A 479 42.83 -29.51 28.94
N SER A 480 43.03 -30.80 28.64
CA SER A 480 44.36 -31.39 28.35
C SER A 480 45.00 -30.78 27.07
N ARG A 481 44.19 -30.65 25.99
CA ARG A 481 44.69 -30.10 24.71
C ARG A 481 45.05 -28.62 24.78
N LEU A 482 44.28 -27.85 25.53
CA LEU A 482 44.41 -26.39 25.61
C LEU A 482 45.23 -25.92 26.82
N VAL A 483 45.79 -26.86 27.61
CA VAL A 483 46.58 -26.62 28.84
C VAL A 483 45.80 -25.73 29.82
N LEU A 484 44.55 -26.10 30.07
CA LEU A 484 43.64 -25.42 30.98
C LEU A 484 43.16 -26.37 32.10
N SER A 485 42.55 -25.79 33.14
CA SER A 485 41.77 -26.58 34.08
C SER A 485 40.42 -26.99 33.51
N GLU A 486 39.91 -28.18 33.89
CA GLU A 486 38.58 -28.62 33.44
C GLU A 486 37.47 -27.61 33.87
N LYS A 487 37.63 -26.97 35.02
CA LYS A 487 36.76 -25.92 35.52
C LYS A 487 36.76 -24.70 34.59
N THR A 488 37.93 -24.30 34.07
CA THR A 488 38.07 -23.18 33.13
C THR A 488 37.37 -23.50 31.78
N VAL A 489 37.52 -24.70 31.29
CA VAL A 489 36.84 -25.16 30.06
C VAL A 489 35.33 -25.16 30.27
N ARG A 490 34.83 -25.67 31.39
CA ARG A 490 33.39 -25.65 31.68
C ARG A 490 32.83 -24.24 31.67
N ASN A 491 33.48 -23.29 32.30
CA ASN A 491 33.06 -21.90 32.32
C ASN A 491 33.03 -21.27 30.89
N HIS A 492 34.00 -21.60 30.05
CA HIS A 492 33.99 -21.16 28.67
C HIS A 492 32.83 -21.80 27.88
N VAL A 493 32.59 -23.10 28.01
CA VAL A 493 31.48 -23.80 27.38
C VAL A 493 30.13 -23.20 27.79
N GLU A 494 29.88 -22.95 29.04
CA GLU A 494 28.65 -22.34 29.55
C GLU A 494 28.46 -20.91 28.98
N ARG A 495 29.51 -20.07 28.99
CA ARG A 495 29.48 -18.75 28.40
C ARG A 495 29.24 -18.79 26.88
N THR A 496 29.90 -19.72 26.19
CA THR A 496 29.70 -19.93 24.75
C THR A 496 28.27 -20.34 24.46
N TYR A 497 27.70 -21.28 25.19
CA TYR A 497 26.32 -21.72 25.03
C TYR A 497 25.33 -20.57 25.23
N THR A 498 25.52 -19.76 26.28
CA THR A 498 24.71 -18.57 26.54
C THR A 498 24.80 -17.58 25.39
N LYS A 499 26.00 -17.33 24.85
CA LYS A 499 26.22 -16.37 23.76
C LYS A 499 25.60 -16.81 22.42
N ILE A 500 25.61 -18.13 22.14
CA ILE A 500 25.06 -18.70 20.88
C ILE A 500 23.61 -19.18 21.04
N GLY A 501 23.01 -19.05 22.22
CA GLY A 501 21.64 -19.50 22.49
C GLY A 501 21.46 -21.02 22.50
N ALA A 502 22.56 -21.80 22.66
CA ALA A 502 22.49 -23.26 22.76
C ALA A 502 22.21 -23.71 24.19
N THR A 503 21.32 -24.68 24.37
CA THR A 503 20.99 -25.26 25.68
C THR A 503 21.72 -26.56 25.99
N ASN A 504 22.34 -27.16 24.97
CA ASN A 504 23.07 -28.42 25.08
C ASN A 504 24.16 -28.53 24.00
N ARG A 505 24.93 -29.62 24.11
CA ARG A 505 26.08 -29.88 23.20
C ARG A 505 25.66 -30.07 21.74
N VAL A 506 24.50 -30.71 21.52
CA VAL A 506 24.00 -30.94 20.17
C VAL A 506 23.65 -29.61 19.49
N GLY A 507 22.95 -28.71 20.21
CA GLY A 507 22.65 -27.35 19.74
C GLY A 507 23.91 -26.55 19.43
N ALA A 508 24.94 -26.67 20.27
CA ALA A 508 26.23 -26.02 20.05
C ALA A 508 26.97 -26.58 18.83
N SER A 509 26.92 -27.90 18.59
CA SER A 509 27.52 -28.53 17.41
C SER A 509 26.79 -28.15 16.12
N LEU A 510 25.46 -28.08 16.13
CA LEU A 510 24.65 -27.58 15.01
C LEU A 510 24.98 -26.13 14.69
N TYR A 511 25.12 -25.28 15.69
CA TYR A 511 25.55 -23.90 15.52
C TYR A 511 26.93 -23.83 14.84
N ALA A 512 27.89 -24.61 15.31
CA ALA A 512 29.24 -24.63 14.73
C ALA A 512 29.27 -25.07 13.25
N LEU A 513 28.44 -26.06 12.89
CA LEU A 513 28.27 -26.52 11.51
C LEU A 513 27.61 -25.45 10.62
N GLN A 514 26.52 -24.84 11.09
CA GLN A 514 25.79 -23.81 10.35
C GLN A 514 26.61 -22.54 10.09
N HIS A 515 27.59 -22.25 10.98
CA HIS A 515 28.44 -21.06 10.88
C HIS A 515 29.83 -21.36 10.33
N GLY A 516 30.05 -22.56 9.77
CA GLY A 516 31.31 -22.94 9.12
C GLY A 516 32.54 -23.00 10.04
N LEU A 517 32.28 -23.13 11.38
CA LEU A 517 33.36 -23.26 12.36
C LEU A 517 34.00 -24.65 12.40
N VAL A 518 33.39 -25.59 11.71
CA VAL A 518 33.90 -26.97 11.51
C VAL A 518 33.60 -27.36 10.08
N THR A 519 34.62 -27.37 9.24
CA THR A 519 34.61 -27.96 7.91
C THR A 519 34.83 -29.46 8.02
N HIS A 520 33.78 -30.24 7.72
CA HIS A 520 33.73 -31.70 7.63
C HIS A 520 34.29 -32.55 8.79
N LEU A 521 33.48 -33.52 9.21
CA LEU A 521 33.79 -34.54 10.24
C LEU A 521 34.89 -35.53 9.83
N ASN A 522 35.57 -35.35 8.70
CA ASN A 522 36.55 -36.25 8.13
C ASN A 522 37.77 -35.51 7.58
N ASP A 523 38.55 -34.83 8.41
CA ASP A 523 39.95 -34.56 8.14
C ASP A 523 40.79 -35.31 9.16
N PRO A 524 41.61 -36.30 8.74
CA PRO A 524 42.45 -37.03 9.66
C PRO A 524 43.75 -36.24 9.88
N ASP A 525 43.95 -35.81 11.16
CA ASP A 525 45.27 -35.64 11.78
C ASP A 525 45.24 -36.01 13.24
#